data_294fc4462120d56222245016b84c4af3
#
_entry.id   294fc4462120d56222245016b84c4af3
#
_cell.length_a   1.000
_cell.length_b   1.000
_cell.length_c   1.000
_cell.angle_alpha   90.00
_cell.angle_beta   90.00
_cell.angle_gamma   90.00
#
_symmetry.space_group_name_H-M   'P 1'
#
loop_
_entity.id
_entity.type
_entity.pdbx_description
1 polymer ?
#
loop_
_entity_poly.entity_id
_entity_poly.type
_entity_poly.pdbx_seq_one_letter_code
_entity_poly.pdbx_strand_id
1 'polypeptide(L)'
;MDDPFDFEALRVQQPGKLLPNRTSYEILNAERQLLATATDTEAHARLKLLSKPAPDARVVAVSTSAGEPILTLVKHHRERVTELHGPADDLIGRIRATHTTRHYTLTDGHDEVVGKVVGDLALKHFPVATISGLEFARISKTWAGLKDMLTPADHYKVEFSGPVSPEARVLTVMMAIVLDLTLYEPK
;
A
#
# COMPACT_ATOMS: atom_id res chain seq x y z
N MET A 1 -19.69 -9.38 -0.94
CA MET A 1 -18.30 -9.82 -1.12
C MET A 1 -17.58 -9.32 0.11
N ASP A 2 -17.03 -10.22 0.90
CA ASP A 2 -16.34 -9.83 2.12
C ASP A 2 -15.11 -9.04 1.73
N ASP A 3 -14.90 -7.87 2.35
CA ASP A 3 -13.72 -7.02 2.12
C ASP A 3 -12.48 -7.82 2.52
N PRO A 4 -11.53 -8.11 1.61
CA PRO A 4 -10.34 -8.90 1.91
C PRO A 4 -9.43 -8.23 2.95
N PHE A 5 -9.70 -6.98 3.29
CA PHE A 5 -8.94 -6.20 4.25
C PHE A 5 -9.69 -5.95 5.57
N ASP A 6 -10.86 -6.56 5.79
CA ASP A 6 -11.65 -6.40 7.01
C ASP A 6 -11.10 -7.24 8.17
N PHE A 7 -9.88 -6.91 8.59
CA PHE A 7 -9.18 -7.49 9.73
C PHE A 7 -8.66 -6.39 10.65
N GLU A 8 -8.57 -6.68 11.96
CA GLU A 8 -7.99 -5.74 12.94
C GLU A 8 -6.49 -5.55 12.73
N ALA A 9 -5.80 -6.57 12.23
CA ALA A 9 -4.37 -6.50 11.94
C ALA A 9 -4.02 -7.25 10.65
N LEU A 10 -3.19 -6.60 9.84
CA LEU A 10 -2.67 -7.12 8.58
C LEU A 10 -1.15 -7.03 8.55
N ARG A 11 -0.53 -7.87 7.75
CA ARG A 11 0.89 -7.80 7.42
C ARG A 11 1.04 -7.59 5.92
N VAL A 12 1.90 -6.64 5.56
CA VAL A 12 2.33 -6.42 4.18
C VAL A 12 3.82 -6.70 4.13
N GLN A 13 4.22 -7.67 3.34
CA GLN A 13 5.61 -8.11 3.26
C GLN A 13 6.05 -8.34 1.82
N GLN A 14 7.33 -8.13 1.54
CA GLN A 14 7.94 -8.61 0.30
C GLN A 14 8.35 -10.07 0.49
N PRO A 15 7.92 -11.01 -0.37
CA PRO A 15 8.48 -12.36 -0.37
C PRO A 15 9.98 -12.27 -0.66
N GLY A 16 10.77 -13.13 -0.01
CA GLY A 16 12.22 -13.17 -0.20
C GLY A 16 12.58 -13.23 -1.70
N LYS A 17 13.51 -12.39 -2.14
CA LYS A 17 13.82 -12.15 -3.56
C LYS A 17 14.28 -13.42 -4.26
N LEU A 18 13.37 -14.13 -4.88
CA LEU A 18 13.70 -15.21 -5.84
C LEU A 18 13.93 -14.69 -7.27
N LEU A 19 13.51 -13.45 -7.58
CA LEU A 19 13.68 -12.85 -8.91
C LEU A 19 14.10 -11.37 -8.77
N PRO A 20 15.25 -10.96 -9.34
CA PRO A 20 15.86 -9.65 -9.12
C PRO A 20 15.07 -8.44 -9.69
N ASN A 21 14.06 -8.66 -10.51
CA ASN A 21 13.40 -7.60 -11.29
C ASN A 21 11.88 -7.45 -11.05
N ARG A 22 11.31 -8.12 -10.05
CA ARG A 22 9.88 -7.97 -9.74
C ARG A 22 9.70 -7.57 -8.29
N THR A 23 9.08 -6.44 -8.05
CA THR A 23 8.59 -6.09 -6.72
C THR A 23 7.21 -6.71 -6.57
N SER A 24 7.09 -7.60 -5.62
CA SER A 24 5.80 -8.20 -5.23
C SER A 24 5.63 -8.08 -3.72
N TYR A 25 4.39 -7.98 -3.29
CA TYR A 25 4.00 -7.94 -1.88
C TYR A 25 2.95 -9.00 -1.61
N GLU A 26 3.00 -9.56 -0.42
CA GLU A 26 1.98 -10.43 0.14
C GLU A 26 1.25 -9.66 1.25
N ILE A 27 -0.08 -9.74 1.24
CA ILE A 27 -0.93 -9.18 2.28
C ILE A 27 -1.53 -10.36 3.04
N LEU A 28 -1.23 -10.44 4.32
CA LEU A 28 -1.55 -11.57 5.19
C LEU A 28 -2.37 -11.09 6.38
N ASN A 29 -3.24 -11.96 6.92
CA ASN A 29 -3.89 -11.71 8.21
C ASN A 29 -2.95 -12.02 9.39
N ALA A 30 -3.47 -11.91 10.62
CA ALA A 30 -2.71 -12.19 11.84
C ALA A 30 -2.21 -13.64 11.92
N GLU A 31 -2.96 -14.58 11.38
CA GLU A 31 -2.66 -16.02 11.31
C GLU A 31 -1.70 -16.38 10.16
N ARG A 32 -1.18 -15.36 9.43
CA ARG A 32 -0.31 -15.51 8.27
C ARG A 32 -0.98 -16.21 7.06
N GLN A 33 -2.29 -16.16 6.97
CA GLN A 33 -2.99 -16.61 5.78
C GLN A 33 -2.89 -15.54 4.70
N LEU A 34 -2.59 -15.96 3.47
CA LEU A 34 -2.50 -15.07 2.32
C LEU A 34 -3.90 -14.61 1.91
N LEU A 35 -4.13 -13.30 1.97
CA LEU A 35 -5.37 -12.65 1.57
C LEU A 35 -5.26 -12.11 0.14
N ALA A 36 -4.15 -11.42 -0.16
CA ALA A 36 -3.93 -10.79 -1.44
C ALA A 36 -2.45 -10.74 -1.79
N THR A 37 -2.18 -10.58 -3.08
CA THR A 37 -0.84 -10.30 -3.63
C THR A 37 -0.87 -8.99 -4.39
N ALA A 38 0.20 -8.20 -4.28
CA ALA A 38 0.40 -7.01 -5.07
C ALA A 38 1.67 -7.17 -5.91
N THR A 39 1.56 -6.99 -7.22
CA THR A 39 2.66 -7.24 -8.16
C THR A 39 2.85 -6.04 -9.07
N ASP A 40 4.11 -5.60 -9.18
CA ASP A 40 4.50 -4.57 -10.14
C ASP A 40 4.31 -5.09 -11.57
N THR A 41 3.52 -4.36 -12.35
CA THR A 41 3.15 -4.75 -13.71
C THR A 41 4.06 -4.16 -14.79
N GLU A 42 5.11 -3.40 -14.46
CA GLU A 42 6.03 -2.87 -15.47
C GLU A 42 6.62 -3.97 -16.36
N ALA A 43 6.81 -5.18 -15.83
CA ALA A 43 7.18 -6.34 -16.61
C ALA A 43 6.03 -6.87 -17.51
N HIS A 44 4.79 -6.45 -17.28
CA HIS A 44 3.58 -6.86 -17.99
C HIS A 44 2.94 -5.72 -18.77
N ALA A 45 3.58 -4.57 -18.93
CA ALA A 45 3.09 -3.41 -19.70
C ALA A 45 2.74 -3.71 -21.17
N ARG A 46 2.80 -4.99 -21.57
CA ARG A 46 2.26 -5.51 -22.84
C ARG A 46 0.82 -5.98 -22.74
N LEU A 47 0.24 -6.09 -21.56
CA LEU A 47 -1.20 -6.27 -21.41
C LEU A 47 -1.88 -4.92 -21.56
N LYS A 48 -2.17 -4.64 -22.83
CA LYS A 48 -3.02 -3.59 -23.35
C LYS A 48 -4.37 -3.61 -22.64
N LEU A 49 -4.55 -2.82 -21.62
CA LEU A 49 -5.87 -2.41 -21.23
C LEU A 49 -5.81 -0.98 -20.73
N LEU A 50 -6.44 -0.12 -21.53
CA LEU A 50 -6.98 1.20 -21.16
C LEU A 50 -5.95 2.20 -20.65
N SER A 51 -5.68 3.20 -21.48
CA SER A 51 -4.76 4.31 -21.27
C SER A 51 -3.31 3.88 -20.98
N LYS A 52 -2.41 4.22 -21.87
CA LYS A 52 -0.97 4.05 -21.66
C LYS A 52 -0.63 4.74 -20.33
N PRO A 53 -0.11 4.00 -19.31
CA PRO A 53 0.43 4.69 -18.16
C PRO A 53 1.43 5.73 -18.66
N ALA A 54 1.40 6.92 -18.08
CA ALA A 54 2.42 7.92 -18.37
C ALA A 54 3.79 7.25 -18.16
N PRO A 55 4.79 7.50 -19.01
CA PRO A 55 6.09 6.82 -18.93
C PRO A 55 6.81 6.96 -17.57
N ASP A 56 6.30 7.82 -16.71
CA ASP A 56 6.81 8.09 -15.36
C ASP A 56 5.91 7.51 -14.24
N ALA A 57 4.98 6.61 -14.53
CA ALA A 57 4.12 6.03 -13.52
C ALA A 57 4.45 4.55 -13.29
N ARG A 58 4.52 4.15 -12.03
CA ARG A 58 4.66 2.74 -11.62
C ARG A 58 3.30 2.16 -11.31
N VAL A 59 3.01 0.99 -11.83
CA VAL A 59 1.71 0.32 -11.70
C VAL A 59 1.85 -0.97 -10.92
N VAL A 60 1.08 -1.11 -9.84
CA VAL A 60 1.03 -2.32 -9.01
C VAL A 60 -0.39 -2.86 -9.02
N ALA A 61 -0.58 -4.06 -9.55
CA ALA A 61 -1.86 -4.75 -9.53
C ALA A 61 -2.01 -5.56 -8.25
N VAL A 62 -3.16 -5.44 -7.59
CA VAL A 62 -3.52 -6.18 -6.37
C VAL A 62 -4.63 -7.15 -6.70
N SER A 63 -4.42 -8.43 -6.33
CA SER A 63 -5.37 -9.50 -6.57
C SER A 63 -5.55 -10.34 -5.30
N THR A 64 -6.70 -10.99 -5.16
CA THR A 64 -6.95 -11.97 -4.08
C THR A 64 -5.96 -13.13 -4.18
N SER A 65 -5.91 -13.97 -3.13
CA SER A 65 -5.15 -15.23 -3.15
C SER A 65 -5.62 -16.19 -4.26
N ALA A 66 -6.86 -16.05 -4.74
CA ALA A 66 -7.42 -16.80 -5.87
C ALA A 66 -7.07 -16.17 -7.24
N GLY A 67 -6.40 -15.01 -7.27
CA GLY A 67 -6.02 -14.30 -8.49
C GLY A 67 -7.08 -13.35 -9.04
N GLU A 68 -8.20 -13.13 -8.34
CA GLU A 68 -9.22 -12.15 -8.74
C GLU A 68 -8.72 -10.73 -8.50
N PRO A 69 -8.88 -9.79 -9.46
CA PRO A 69 -8.43 -8.42 -9.30
C PRO A 69 -9.22 -7.69 -8.20
N ILE A 70 -8.50 -7.00 -7.31
CA ILE A 70 -9.08 -6.16 -6.25
C ILE A 70 -8.97 -4.70 -6.63
N LEU A 71 -7.75 -4.24 -6.96
CA LEU A 71 -7.46 -2.85 -7.30
C LEU A 71 -6.11 -2.72 -8.00
N THR A 72 -5.85 -1.53 -8.52
CA THR A 72 -4.57 -1.14 -9.11
C THR A 72 -4.06 0.13 -8.44
N LEU A 73 -2.77 0.15 -8.04
CA LEU A 73 -2.08 1.36 -7.62
C LEU A 73 -1.32 1.95 -8.81
N VAL A 74 -1.50 3.23 -9.04
CA VAL A 74 -0.75 4.00 -10.05
C VAL A 74 0.03 5.09 -9.34
N LYS A 75 1.35 4.90 -9.19
CA LYS A 75 2.23 5.84 -8.53
C LYS A 75 2.84 6.80 -9.55
N HIS A 76 2.48 8.07 -9.46
CA HIS A 76 3.01 9.15 -10.28
C HIS A 76 4.25 9.75 -9.61
N HIS A 77 5.44 9.50 -10.19
CA HIS A 77 6.71 9.92 -9.58
C HIS A 77 6.83 11.44 -9.42
N ARG A 78 6.44 12.20 -10.45
CA ARG A 78 6.57 13.66 -10.44
C ARG A 78 5.58 14.35 -9.51
N GLU A 79 4.39 13.80 -9.36
CA GLU A 79 3.30 14.42 -8.62
C GLU A 79 3.27 14.02 -7.14
N ARG A 80 4.08 13.04 -6.74
CA ARG A 80 4.06 12.45 -5.40
C ARG A 80 2.67 11.95 -4.99
N VAL A 81 1.91 11.49 -5.97
CA VAL A 81 0.57 10.96 -5.80
C VAL A 81 0.57 9.49 -6.23
N THR A 82 -0.12 8.68 -5.46
CA THR A 82 -0.50 7.33 -5.84
C THR A 82 -2.02 7.28 -5.88
N GLU A 83 -2.57 6.91 -7.01
CA GLU A 83 -4.00 6.69 -7.20
C GLU A 83 -4.32 5.20 -7.03
N LEU A 84 -5.47 4.93 -6.43
CA LEU A 84 -6.02 3.59 -6.27
C LEU A 84 -7.28 3.48 -7.13
N HIS A 85 -7.28 2.54 -8.06
CA HIS A 85 -8.40 2.29 -8.95
C HIS A 85 -8.97 0.90 -8.71
N GLY A 86 -10.30 0.79 -8.65
CA GLY A 86 -11.01 -0.48 -8.58
C GLY A 86 -10.91 -1.28 -9.88
N PRO A 87 -11.47 -2.51 -9.93
CA PRO A 87 -11.41 -3.38 -11.11
C PRO A 87 -12.13 -2.79 -12.34
N ALA A 88 -13.09 -1.89 -12.14
CA ALA A 88 -13.81 -1.17 -13.19
C ALA A 88 -13.14 0.15 -13.59
N ASP A 89 -11.89 0.38 -13.14
CA ASP A 89 -11.14 1.63 -13.31
C ASP A 89 -11.76 2.85 -12.58
N ASP A 90 -12.66 2.59 -11.64
CA ASP A 90 -13.22 3.59 -10.75
C ASP A 90 -12.20 4.03 -9.69
N LEU A 91 -12.11 5.33 -9.44
CA LEU A 91 -11.18 5.87 -8.46
C LEU A 91 -11.67 5.57 -7.03
N ILE A 92 -10.94 4.73 -6.31
CA ILE A 92 -11.18 4.45 -4.88
C ILE A 92 -10.66 5.61 -4.02
N GLY A 93 -9.50 6.16 -4.38
CA GLY A 93 -8.91 7.28 -3.65
C GLY A 93 -7.46 7.54 -4.01
N ARG A 94 -6.82 8.46 -3.26
CA ARG A 94 -5.45 8.89 -3.50
C ARG A 94 -4.63 8.93 -2.22
N ILE A 95 -3.36 8.61 -2.35
CA ILE A 95 -2.33 8.78 -1.33
C ILE A 95 -1.36 9.83 -1.83
N ARG A 96 -1.33 10.98 -1.19
CA ARG A 96 -0.48 12.11 -1.58
C ARG A 96 0.63 12.32 -0.56
N ALA A 97 1.89 12.19 -0.97
CA ALA A 97 3.03 12.59 -0.16
C ALA A 97 3.17 14.13 -0.18
N THR A 98 3.39 14.73 0.99
CA THR A 98 3.72 16.15 1.10
C THR A 98 5.21 16.38 0.79
N HIS A 99 5.75 17.57 1.10
CA HIS A 99 7.16 17.92 0.82
C HIS A 99 8.17 17.02 1.57
N THR A 100 7.74 16.28 2.57
CA THR A 100 8.57 15.35 3.33
C THR A 100 8.11 13.92 3.09
N THR A 101 9.04 12.96 3.13
CA THR A 101 8.74 11.52 3.01
C THR A 101 8.03 10.95 4.25
N ARG A 102 7.61 11.80 5.18
CA ARG A 102 6.97 11.40 6.44
C ARG A 102 5.50 11.76 6.52
N HIS A 103 5.03 12.72 5.69
CA HIS A 103 3.67 13.23 5.78
C HIS A 103 2.89 12.85 4.53
N TYR A 104 1.74 12.22 4.75
CA TYR A 104 0.85 11.83 3.67
C TYR A 104 -0.59 12.20 4.02
N THR A 105 -1.37 12.45 2.97
CA THR A 105 -2.82 12.64 3.06
C THR A 105 -3.49 11.55 2.25
N LEU A 106 -4.49 10.92 2.86
CA LEU A 106 -5.35 9.92 2.24
C LEU A 106 -6.68 10.61 1.89
N THR A 107 -7.07 10.56 0.63
CA THR A 107 -8.37 11.05 0.15
C THR A 107 -9.14 9.92 -0.49
N ASP A 108 -10.45 9.92 -0.35
CA ASP A 108 -11.33 8.99 -1.06
C ASP A 108 -11.53 9.35 -2.54
N GLY A 109 -12.41 8.63 -3.24
CA GLY A 109 -12.74 8.88 -4.64
C GLY A 109 -13.45 10.21 -4.91
N HIS A 110 -13.95 10.88 -3.88
CA HIS A 110 -14.59 12.19 -3.92
C HIS A 110 -13.67 13.35 -3.52
N ASP A 111 -12.36 13.07 -3.35
CA ASP A 111 -11.35 14.01 -2.85
C ASP A 111 -11.57 14.46 -1.39
N GLU A 112 -12.39 13.75 -0.62
CA GLU A 112 -12.54 14.01 0.80
C GLU A 112 -11.39 13.39 1.59
N VAL A 113 -10.82 14.14 2.54
CA VAL A 113 -9.71 13.65 3.36
C VAL A 113 -10.23 12.65 4.39
N VAL A 114 -9.88 11.38 4.23
CA VAL A 114 -10.25 10.30 5.14
C VAL A 114 -9.16 9.98 6.16
N GLY A 115 -7.93 10.44 5.92
CA GLY A 115 -6.84 10.22 6.86
C GLY A 115 -5.60 11.06 6.60
N LYS A 116 -4.81 11.26 7.66
CA LYS A 116 -3.47 11.85 7.62
C LYS A 116 -2.48 10.90 8.25
N VAL A 117 -1.31 10.79 7.64
CA VAL A 117 -0.21 9.93 8.12
C VAL A 117 0.99 10.80 8.42
N VAL A 118 1.54 10.65 9.62
CA VAL A 118 2.76 11.37 10.05
C VAL A 118 3.75 10.36 10.60
N GLY A 119 4.76 10.01 9.82
CA GLY A 119 5.81 9.10 10.24
C GLY A 119 6.72 9.69 11.31
N ASP A 120 7.24 8.84 12.20
CA ASP A 120 8.26 9.23 13.17
C ASP A 120 9.60 9.56 12.48
N LEU A 121 10.55 10.10 13.27
CA LEU A 121 11.88 10.46 12.74
C LEU A 121 12.67 9.25 12.24
N ALA A 122 12.42 8.08 12.80
CA ALA A 122 13.10 6.84 12.45
C ALA A 122 12.43 6.13 11.26
N LEU A 123 11.30 6.65 10.75
CA LEU A 123 10.49 6.04 9.68
C LEU A 123 10.08 4.60 10.00
N LYS A 124 9.77 4.33 11.26
CA LYS A 124 9.36 3.01 11.74
C LYS A 124 7.88 2.94 12.08
N HIS A 125 7.30 4.06 12.53
CA HIS A 125 5.91 4.13 12.93
C HIS A 125 5.20 5.25 12.17
N PHE A 126 4.06 4.92 11.60
CA PHE A 126 3.23 5.80 10.80
C PHE A 126 1.78 5.72 11.33
N PRO A 127 1.45 6.48 12.38
CA PRO A 127 0.06 6.61 12.83
C PRO A 127 -0.79 7.21 11.72
N VAL A 128 -2.00 6.69 11.56
CA VAL A 128 -3.02 7.16 10.63
C VAL A 128 -4.16 7.74 11.44
N ALA A 129 -4.42 9.03 11.29
CA ALA A 129 -5.41 9.74 12.07
C ALA A 129 -6.42 10.46 11.18
N THR A 130 -7.62 10.68 11.70
CA THR A 130 -8.63 11.56 11.10
C THR A 130 -8.15 13.01 11.02
N ILE A 131 -8.90 13.87 10.34
CA ILE A 131 -8.65 15.33 10.32
C ILE A 131 -8.66 15.91 11.73
N SER A 132 -9.51 15.37 12.63
CA SER A 132 -9.60 15.80 14.02
C SER A 132 -8.44 15.31 14.90
N GLY A 133 -7.53 14.48 14.36
CA GLY A 133 -6.37 13.95 15.06
C GLY A 133 -6.62 12.65 15.83
N LEU A 134 -7.80 12.04 15.70
CA LEU A 134 -8.07 10.73 16.29
C LEU A 134 -7.37 9.64 15.49
N GLU A 135 -6.39 8.96 16.10
CA GLU A 135 -5.72 7.82 15.50
C GLU A 135 -6.70 6.65 15.36
N PHE A 136 -6.83 6.09 14.17
CA PHE A 136 -7.68 4.95 13.88
C PHE A 136 -6.90 3.75 13.34
N ALA A 137 -5.65 3.97 12.92
CA ALA A 137 -4.77 2.88 12.50
C ALA A 137 -3.30 3.25 12.73
N ARG A 138 -2.45 2.23 12.70
CA ARG A 138 -1.01 2.39 12.78
C ARG A 138 -0.32 1.45 11.82
N ILE A 139 0.61 1.97 11.04
CA ILE A 139 1.51 1.20 10.20
C ILE A 139 2.87 1.19 10.89
N SER A 140 3.40 0.00 11.16
CA SER A 140 4.70 -0.17 11.80
C SER A 140 5.61 -0.98 10.91
N LYS A 141 6.81 -0.46 10.63
CA LYS A 141 7.85 -1.24 9.96
C LYS A 141 8.46 -2.21 10.96
N THR A 142 8.32 -3.49 10.68
CA THR A 142 8.89 -4.56 11.50
C THR A 142 10.14 -5.12 10.81
N TRP A 143 11.22 -5.25 11.56
CA TRP A 143 12.40 -5.94 11.06
C TRP A 143 12.15 -7.44 11.09
N ALA A 144 12.49 -8.14 10.02
CA ALA A 144 12.62 -9.58 10.07
C ALA A 144 13.56 -9.96 11.21
N GLY A 145 13.15 -10.92 12.06
CA GLY A 145 13.97 -11.36 13.20
C GLY A 145 15.33 -11.88 12.76
N LEU A 146 16.25 -12.08 13.71
CA LEU A 146 17.64 -12.52 13.48
C LEU A 146 17.83 -13.70 12.50
N LYS A 147 16.80 -14.53 12.29
CA LYS A 147 16.81 -15.64 11.34
C LYS A 147 16.64 -15.20 9.88
N ASP A 148 16.08 -14.01 9.63
CA ASP A 148 15.78 -13.48 8.30
C ASP A 148 16.78 -12.38 7.86
N MET A 149 17.89 -12.22 8.59
CA MET A 149 18.94 -11.24 8.26
C MET A 149 19.59 -11.44 6.88
N LEU A 150 19.32 -12.56 6.23
CA LEU A 150 19.85 -12.87 4.88
C LEU A 150 18.96 -12.35 3.75
N THR A 151 17.74 -11.89 4.04
CA THR A 151 16.84 -11.27 3.06
C THR A 151 16.37 -9.93 3.58
N PRO A 152 16.78 -8.80 2.95
CA PRO A 152 16.27 -7.48 3.28
C PRO A 152 14.85 -7.32 2.74
N ALA A 153 13.89 -8.08 3.27
CA ALA A 153 12.49 -7.95 2.96
C ALA A 153 11.89 -6.98 3.97
N ASP A 154 11.32 -5.89 3.48
CA ASP A 154 10.60 -4.97 4.33
C ASP A 154 9.24 -5.55 4.71
N HIS A 155 8.96 -5.55 6.01
CA HIS A 155 7.70 -6.01 6.57
C HIS A 155 6.99 -4.86 7.24
N TYR A 156 5.73 -4.68 6.93
CA TYR A 156 4.87 -3.70 7.58
C TYR A 156 3.73 -4.42 8.30
N LYS A 157 3.45 -3.99 9.52
CA LYS A 157 2.25 -4.36 10.27
C LYS A 157 1.28 -3.19 10.20
N VAL A 158 0.04 -3.45 9.82
CA VAL A 158 -1.06 -2.48 9.81
C VAL A 158 -2.04 -2.91 10.89
N GLU A 159 -2.33 -2.05 11.85
CA GLU A 159 -3.25 -2.29 12.97
C GLU A 159 -4.34 -1.23 12.96
N PHE A 160 -5.59 -1.65 13.10
CA PHE A 160 -6.75 -0.77 13.21
C PHE A 160 -7.25 -0.72 14.66
N SER A 161 -7.57 0.48 15.14
CA SER A 161 -7.95 0.72 16.55
C SER A 161 -9.45 0.98 16.71
N GLY A 162 -10.28 0.69 15.70
CA GLY A 162 -11.71 0.92 15.75
C GLY A 162 -12.40 0.79 14.39
N PRO A 163 -13.68 1.13 14.31
CA PRO A 163 -14.42 1.11 13.06
C PRO A 163 -13.85 2.14 12.08
N VAL A 164 -13.61 1.72 10.85
CA VAL A 164 -13.01 2.52 9.78
C VAL A 164 -13.84 2.30 8.52
N SER A 165 -14.05 3.35 7.72
CA SER A 165 -14.73 3.16 6.44
C SER A 165 -13.93 2.22 5.52
N PRO A 166 -14.60 1.49 4.62
CA PRO A 166 -13.92 0.59 3.69
C PRO A 166 -12.82 1.30 2.89
N GLU A 167 -13.07 2.52 2.42
CA GLU A 167 -12.12 3.31 1.64
C GLU A 167 -10.88 3.68 2.47
N ALA A 168 -11.09 4.17 3.71
CA ALA A 168 -9.98 4.50 4.61
C ALA A 168 -9.17 3.26 4.98
N ARG A 169 -9.81 2.10 5.11
CA ARG A 169 -9.16 0.81 5.37
C ARG A 169 -8.26 0.41 4.19
N VAL A 170 -8.82 0.36 2.99
CA VAL A 170 -8.07 0.04 1.76
C VAL A 170 -6.89 0.99 1.58
N LEU A 171 -7.11 2.30 1.68
CA LEU A 171 -6.06 3.31 1.57
C LEU A 171 -4.95 3.11 2.61
N THR A 172 -5.32 2.75 3.85
CA THR A 172 -4.35 2.50 4.92
C THR A 172 -3.51 1.25 4.66
N VAL A 173 -4.10 0.16 4.19
CA VAL A 173 -3.35 -1.06 3.84
C VAL A 173 -2.41 -0.79 2.67
N MET A 174 -2.91 -0.13 1.61
CA MET A 174 -2.10 0.20 0.44
C MET A 174 -1.00 1.22 0.76
N MET A 175 -1.20 2.07 1.79
CA MET A 175 -0.16 2.98 2.27
C MET A 175 1.12 2.25 2.68
N ALA A 176 1.05 1.03 3.22
CA ALA A 176 2.24 0.23 3.55
C ALA A 176 3.09 -0.07 2.30
N ILE A 177 2.46 -0.38 1.16
CA ILE A 177 3.14 -0.57 -0.13
C ILE A 177 3.71 0.76 -0.64
N VAL A 178 2.95 1.85 -0.54
CA VAL A 178 3.39 3.18 -0.98
C VAL A 178 4.59 3.67 -0.18
N LEU A 179 4.64 3.39 1.13
CA LEU A 179 5.80 3.69 1.97
C LEU A 179 7.04 2.99 1.45
N ASP A 180 6.95 1.70 1.16
CA ASP A 180 8.07 0.93 0.62
C ASP A 180 8.52 1.50 -0.74
N LEU A 181 7.59 1.72 -1.64
CA LEU A 181 7.84 2.30 -2.96
C LEU A 181 8.43 3.72 -2.91
N THR A 182 8.21 4.47 -1.83
CA THR A 182 8.65 5.86 -1.70
C THR A 182 9.98 5.99 -0.96
N LEU A 183 10.19 5.16 0.06
CA LEU A 183 11.35 5.26 0.94
C LEU A 183 12.59 4.52 0.41
N TYR A 184 12.38 3.51 -0.44
CA TYR A 184 13.43 2.58 -0.86
C TYR A 184 13.63 2.52 -2.38
N GLU A 185 13.00 3.40 -3.15
CA GLU A 185 13.35 3.53 -4.57
C GLU A 185 14.78 4.12 -4.70
N PRO A 186 15.67 3.46 -5.48
CA PRO A 186 16.91 4.11 -5.86
C PRO A 186 16.60 5.38 -6.66
N LYS A 187 17.19 6.50 -6.23
CA LYS A 187 17.11 7.78 -6.92
C LYS A 187 17.90 7.73 -8.22
#